data_4feba975c64d7c1c84d3d4f22afb8039
#
_entry.id   4feba975c64d7c1c84d3d4f22afb8039
#
_cell.length_a   1.000
_cell.length_b   1.000
_cell.length_c   1.000
_cell.angle_alpha   90.00
_cell.angle_beta   90.00
_cell.angle_gamma   90.00
#
_symmetry.space_group_name_H-M   'P 1'
#
loop_
_entity.id
_entity.type
_entity.pdbx_description
1 polymer ?
#
loop_
_entity_poly.entity_id
_entity_poly.type
_entity_poly.pdbx_seq_one_letter_code
_entity_poly.pdbx_strand_id
1 'polypeptide(L)'
;EGRPGVAATLRALNGALGRPAALWVKESGARNLRHRDFLAPRAALSAAFPGGQAPPEAVSAVPSLRGPAVLPLRVCRQTPAGLTVQVRRPEAFQRLLGPLPGPAPSAAGARTGCVVLHCPALRGPAALQPRHLRSVLLADHLAQLLRTQGVGVRLVPALTEERSWDVLRQLRICWPSGSGGSSLTDAVSALKAALGRCPCAAACEQGPGTAEGVIFKVHLKSFVEQQGLVGYDPNLDLLLVTEGTLWSLAELQEAVLQCPVSDLPALPASCFPSQSSCCSIIHVVNCEEEFQQQQLDVLWRILDPGAHTALQKHLVCGPVKVTNPSSPIGADQYFQLRKRQMYEASVIKYGELAQDEAWTEVIDTLTMAAIRFEMLSTAHRSQITLDLQNNSISTKGTKSGAFVMYNCARLATLFDNFQRAVERGTYPPLPPVSELNFSCLREEGEWLLLFNYLLPFPEVLQQAAQLPPPSSGIRITANTETVCKFLIQLSMDFSSYYNRVHVLGEPFPHLFDQMFARLQLLGAVRDMFHSALATLHLPPLSQI
;
A
#
# COMPACT_ATOMS: atom_id res chain seq x y z
N GLU A 1 -27.24 2.30 10.65
CA GLU A 1 -26.05 1.82 11.37
C GLU A 1 -24.86 1.77 10.40
N GLY A 2 -23.70 2.32 10.83
CA GLY A 2 -22.50 2.32 10.02
C GLY A 2 -21.82 0.94 9.96
N ARG A 3 -20.78 0.84 9.12
CA ARG A 3 -19.98 -0.38 9.03
C ARG A 3 -19.22 -0.61 10.36
N PRO A 4 -19.31 -1.80 10.98
CA PRO A 4 -18.53 -2.11 12.17
C PRO A 4 -17.03 -2.03 11.92
N GLY A 5 -16.29 -1.57 12.94
CA GLY A 5 -14.84 -1.46 12.89
C GLY A 5 -14.19 -1.89 14.21
N VAL A 6 -12.92 -2.30 14.12
CA VAL A 6 -12.15 -2.73 15.28
C VAL A 6 -11.89 -1.57 16.24
N ALA A 7 -11.44 -0.44 15.72
CA ALA A 7 -11.09 0.73 16.52
C ALA A 7 -12.28 1.26 17.32
N ALA A 8 -13.44 1.36 16.72
CA ALA A 8 -14.66 1.81 17.39
C ALA A 8 -15.11 0.84 18.48
N THR A 9 -15.00 -0.46 18.23
CA THR A 9 -15.33 -1.51 19.22
C THR A 9 -14.37 -1.47 20.40
N LEU A 10 -13.07 -1.33 20.16
CA LEU A 10 -12.07 -1.20 21.23
C LEU A 10 -12.30 0.06 22.08
N ARG A 11 -12.62 1.18 21.45
CA ARG A 11 -12.94 2.42 22.16
C ARG A 11 -14.16 2.24 23.06
N ALA A 12 -15.20 1.57 22.57
CA ALA A 12 -16.40 1.29 23.35
C ALA A 12 -16.10 0.39 24.56
N LEU A 13 -15.30 -0.66 24.36
CA LEU A 13 -14.86 -1.56 25.42
C LEU A 13 -14.02 -0.84 26.47
N ASN A 14 -13.04 -0.05 26.07
CA ASN A 14 -12.19 0.70 26.98
C ASN A 14 -12.97 1.80 27.71
N GLY A 15 -13.89 2.46 27.01
CA GLY A 15 -14.77 3.47 27.60
C GLY A 15 -15.71 2.90 28.68
N ALA A 16 -16.21 1.69 28.50
CA ALA A 16 -17.05 1.02 29.49
C ALA A 16 -16.32 0.75 30.81
N LEU A 17 -14.99 0.58 30.77
CA LEU A 17 -14.16 0.42 31.96
C LEU A 17 -13.71 1.75 32.59
N GLY A 18 -14.17 2.89 32.02
CA GLY A 18 -13.85 4.22 32.53
C GLY A 18 -12.39 4.65 32.35
N ARG A 19 -11.64 3.99 31.45
CA ARG A 19 -10.22 4.25 31.22
C ARG A 19 -9.95 4.61 29.78
N PRO A 20 -9.23 5.69 29.48
CA PRO A 20 -8.81 6.03 28.13
C PRO A 20 -7.66 5.17 27.62
N ALA A 21 -6.96 4.46 28.49
CA ALA A 21 -5.85 3.60 28.12
C ALA A 21 -6.32 2.28 27.49
N ALA A 22 -5.57 1.76 26.56
CA ALA A 22 -5.86 0.52 25.85
C ALA A 22 -5.71 -0.70 26.75
N LEU A 23 -6.80 -1.10 27.41
CA LEU A 23 -6.86 -2.33 28.20
C LEU A 23 -7.23 -3.54 27.35
N TRP A 24 -8.12 -3.34 26.40
CA TRP A 24 -8.61 -4.39 25.52
C TRP A 24 -7.76 -4.51 24.27
N VAL A 25 -7.50 -5.76 23.87
CA VAL A 25 -6.84 -6.10 22.61
C VAL A 25 -7.71 -7.05 21.80
N LYS A 26 -7.61 -6.92 20.47
CA LYS A 26 -8.26 -7.85 19.54
C LYS A 26 -7.42 -9.11 19.42
N GLU A 27 -8.08 -10.26 19.51
CA GLU A 27 -7.44 -11.54 19.21
C GLU A 27 -7.30 -11.76 17.71
N SER A 28 -6.26 -12.47 17.31
CA SER A 28 -6.01 -12.83 15.91
C SER A 28 -5.69 -14.31 15.71
N GLY A 29 -5.15 -14.97 16.73
CA GLY A 29 -4.78 -16.37 16.66
C GLY A 29 -6.00 -17.30 16.55
N ALA A 30 -6.00 -18.19 15.56
CA ALA A 30 -7.11 -19.12 15.32
C ALA A 30 -7.51 -19.95 16.55
N ARG A 31 -6.54 -20.34 17.36
CA ARG A 31 -6.78 -21.10 18.60
C ARG A 31 -7.55 -20.26 19.63
N ASN A 32 -7.18 -19.00 19.79
CA ASN A 32 -7.80 -18.09 20.74
C ASN A 32 -9.20 -17.66 20.30
N LEU A 33 -9.43 -17.49 19.00
CA LEU A 33 -10.72 -17.08 18.42
C LEU A 33 -11.85 -18.09 18.66
N ARG A 34 -11.53 -19.31 19.05
CA ARG A 34 -12.54 -20.29 19.46
C ARG A 34 -13.19 -19.92 20.80
N HIS A 35 -12.50 -19.16 21.63
CA HIS A 35 -12.91 -18.88 23.00
C HIS A 35 -13.16 -17.40 23.27
N ARG A 36 -12.47 -16.53 22.55
CA ARG A 36 -12.56 -15.08 22.75
C ARG A 36 -12.19 -14.32 21.48
N ASP A 37 -12.83 -13.20 21.26
CA ASP A 37 -12.51 -12.29 20.14
C ASP A 37 -11.76 -11.06 20.63
N PHE A 38 -12.03 -10.63 21.88
CA PHE A 38 -11.30 -9.56 22.55
C PHE A 38 -10.88 -10.02 23.94
N LEU A 39 -9.74 -9.52 24.38
CA LEU A 39 -9.14 -9.84 25.68
C LEU A 39 -8.69 -8.56 26.38
N ALA A 40 -9.07 -8.38 27.65
CA ALA A 40 -8.39 -7.47 28.56
C ALA A 40 -7.43 -8.32 29.40
N PRO A 41 -6.11 -8.28 29.14
CA PRO A 41 -5.16 -9.17 29.81
C PRO A 41 -5.13 -8.97 31.32
N ARG A 42 -4.94 -10.05 32.06
CA ARG A 42 -4.89 -10.01 33.52
C ARG A 42 -3.85 -9.03 34.07
N ALA A 43 -2.69 -8.97 33.41
CA ALA A 43 -1.63 -8.04 33.81
C ALA A 43 -2.07 -6.58 33.68
N ALA A 44 -2.78 -6.25 32.57
CA ALA A 44 -3.31 -4.91 32.34
C ALA A 44 -4.41 -4.55 33.37
N LEU A 45 -5.28 -5.49 33.71
CA LEU A 45 -6.31 -5.31 34.73
C LEU A 45 -5.69 -5.08 36.10
N SER A 46 -4.66 -5.84 36.47
CA SER A 46 -3.96 -5.69 37.74
C SER A 46 -3.28 -4.33 37.89
N ALA A 47 -2.74 -3.80 36.77
CA ALA A 47 -2.13 -2.48 36.76
C ALA A 47 -3.17 -1.34 36.79
N ALA A 48 -4.35 -1.56 36.25
CA ALA A 48 -5.37 -0.53 36.09
C ALA A 48 -6.35 -0.42 37.26
N PHE A 49 -6.63 -1.54 37.97
CA PHE A 49 -7.64 -1.59 39.02
C PHE A 49 -7.08 -2.12 40.33
N PRO A 50 -7.48 -1.52 41.47
CA PRO A 50 -7.17 -2.08 42.79
C PRO A 50 -7.75 -3.48 42.93
N GLY A 51 -6.93 -4.46 43.37
CA GLY A 51 -7.34 -5.85 43.46
C GLY A 51 -7.41 -6.61 42.14
N GLY A 52 -7.05 -5.99 41.03
CA GLY A 52 -6.94 -6.63 39.70
C GLY A 52 -8.27 -7.01 39.06
N GLN A 53 -9.39 -6.43 39.55
CA GLN A 53 -10.72 -6.71 39.00
C GLN A 53 -11.40 -5.43 38.50
N ALA A 54 -12.00 -5.51 37.30
CA ALA A 54 -12.82 -4.44 36.79
C ALA A 54 -14.13 -4.31 37.58
N PRO A 55 -14.75 -3.10 37.60
CA PRO A 55 -16.04 -2.91 38.24
C PRO A 55 -17.10 -3.85 37.64
N PRO A 56 -17.87 -4.60 38.49
CA PRO A 56 -18.88 -5.54 38.00
C PRO A 56 -19.94 -4.89 37.10
N GLU A 57 -20.26 -3.63 37.35
CA GLU A 57 -21.23 -2.84 36.57
C GLU A 57 -20.75 -2.61 35.13
N ALA A 58 -19.46 -2.28 34.97
CA ALA A 58 -18.84 -2.09 33.67
C ALA A 58 -18.79 -3.40 32.87
N VAL A 59 -18.48 -4.51 33.55
CA VAL A 59 -18.46 -5.85 32.94
C VAL A 59 -19.87 -6.24 32.47
N SER A 60 -20.89 -5.98 33.27
CA SER A 60 -22.29 -6.27 32.94
C SER A 60 -22.83 -5.42 31.79
N ALA A 61 -22.26 -4.24 31.56
CA ALA A 61 -22.68 -3.33 30.51
C ALA A 61 -22.15 -3.72 29.10
N VAL A 62 -21.14 -4.59 29.00
CA VAL A 62 -20.50 -4.94 27.72
C VAL A 62 -21.46 -5.45 26.66
N PRO A 63 -22.41 -6.38 26.94
CA PRO A 63 -23.36 -6.84 25.93
C PRO A 63 -24.33 -5.75 25.42
N SER A 64 -24.46 -4.67 26.18
CA SER A 64 -25.35 -3.55 25.85
C SER A 64 -24.64 -2.41 25.12
N LEU A 65 -23.33 -2.53 24.90
CA LEU A 65 -22.58 -1.53 24.14
C LEU A 65 -23.14 -1.41 22.72
N ARG A 66 -23.45 -0.21 22.33
CA ARG A 66 -24.01 0.12 21.00
C ARG A 66 -23.28 1.33 20.44
N GLY A 67 -23.25 1.38 19.12
CA GLY A 67 -22.71 2.49 18.36
C GLY A 67 -22.76 2.18 16.86
N PRO A 68 -22.64 3.17 16.00
CA PRO A 68 -22.77 2.97 14.56
C PRO A 68 -21.70 2.02 13.99
N ALA A 69 -20.54 1.95 14.62
CA ALA A 69 -19.42 1.13 14.18
C ALA A 69 -18.95 0.11 15.23
N VAL A 70 -19.76 -0.14 16.24
CA VAL A 70 -19.44 -1.10 17.32
C VAL A 70 -19.99 -2.48 16.95
N LEU A 71 -19.14 -3.51 17.08
CA LEU A 71 -19.55 -4.89 16.88
C LEU A 71 -20.56 -5.34 17.95
N PRO A 72 -21.51 -6.22 17.62
CA PRO A 72 -22.42 -6.79 18.59
C PRO A 72 -21.68 -7.78 19.51
N LEU A 73 -21.68 -7.51 20.80
CA LEU A 73 -20.90 -8.26 21.79
C LEU A 73 -21.77 -9.19 22.64
N ARG A 74 -21.20 -10.31 23.06
CA ARG A 74 -21.76 -11.22 24.04
C ARG A 74 -21.39 -10.82 25.47
N VAL A 75 -21.82 -11.64 26.42
CA VAL A 75 -21.48 -11.49 27.84
C VAL A 75 -19.96 -11.55 28.02
N CYS A 76 -19.44 -10.60 28.78
CA CYS A 76 -18.05 -10.57 29.20
C CYS A 76 -17.84 -11.58 30.33
N ARG A 77 -16.76 -12.35 30.27
CA ARG A 77 -16.42 -13.38 31.24
C ARG A 77 -15.04 -13.16 31.81
N GLN A 78 -14.95 -13.42 33.14
CA GLN A 78 -13.65 -13.48 33.78
C GLN A 78 -13.05 -14.87 33.57
N THR A 79 -11.80 -14.89 33.07
CA THR A 79 -11.03 -16.13 32.86
C THR A 79 -9.63 -15.98 33.46
N PRO A 80 -8.84 -17.07 33.59
CA PRO A 80 -7.45 -16.96 34.04
C PRO A 80 -6.58 -16.03 33.19
N ALA A 81 -6.91 -15.84 31.91
CA ALA A 81 -6.22 -14.93 31.00
C ALA A 81 -6.59 -13.45 31.20
N GLY A 82 -7.75 -13.17 31.80
CA GLY A 82 -8.31 -11.85 32.00
C GLY A 82 -9.79 -11.79 31.65
N LEU A 83 -10.30 -10.61 31.32
CA LEU A 83 -11.66 -10.46 30.83
C LEU A 83 -11.70 -10.84 29.36
N THR A 84 -12.68 -11.67 29.00
CA THR A 84 -12.87 -12.13 27.62
C THR A 84 -14.28 -11.84 27.13
N VAL A 85 -14.40 -11.51 25.86
CA VAL A 85 -15.69 -11.31 25.21
C VAL A 85 -15.66 -11.88 23.80
N GLN A 86 -16.80 -12.46 23.39
CA GLN A 86 -17.02 -12.91 22.03
C GLN A 86 -18.01 -12.00 21.30
N VAL A 87 -17.86 -11.89 20.00
CA VAL A 87 -18.81 -11.22 19.12
C VAL A 87 -19.99 -12.15 18.85
N ARG A 88 -21.18 -11.58 18.68
CA ARG A 88 -22.35 -12.29 18.16
C ARG A 88 -22.16 -12.50 16.67
N ARG A 89 -21.60 -13.63 16.29
CA ARG A 89 -21.12 -13.91 14.94
C ARG A 89 -22.19 -13.73 13.85
N PRO A 90 -23.40 -14.29 13.97
CA PRO A 90 -24.42 -14.11 12.92
C PRO A 90 -24.78 -12.64 12.66
N GLU A 91 -24.90 -11.85 13.71
CA GLU A 91 -25.18 -10.41 13.59
C GLU A 91 -24.01 -9.66 12.96
N ALA A 92 -22.77 -10.01 13.29
CA ALA A 92 -21.57 -9.42 12.69
C ALA A 92 -21.47 -9.77 11.20
N PHE A 93 -21.72 -11.00 10.82
CA PHE A 93 -21.80 -11.40 9.41
C PHE A 93 -22.87 -10.59 8.67
N GLN A 94 -24.06 -10.47 9.24
CA GLN A 94 -25.15 -9.71 8.64
C GLN A 94 -24.77 -8.25 8.41
N ARG A 95 -24.12 -7.61 9.37
CA ARG A 95 -23.73 -6.20 9.27
C ARG A 95 -22.57 -5.96 8.30
N LEU A 96 -21.65 -6.91 8.17
CA LEU A 96 -20.47 -6.77 7.30
C LEU A 96 -20.71 -7.27 5.87
N LEU A 97 -21.57 -8.27 5.70
CA LEU A 97 -21.87 -8.88 4.40
C LEU A 97 -23.21 -8.40 3.83
N GLY A 98 -24.02 -7.73 4.63
CA GLY A 98 -25.25 -7.08 4.22
C GLY A 98 -25.01 -5.91 3.27
N PRO A 99 -26.08 -5.31 2.72
CA PRO A 99 -25.94 -4.10 1.93
C PRO A 99 -25.30 -3.04 2.83
N LEU A 100 -24.06 -2.71 2.53
CA LEU A 100 -23.44 -1.56 3.15
C LEU A 100 -24.32 -0.35 2.80
N PRO A 101 -24.64 0.54 3.75
CA PRO A 101 -25.17 1.84 3.38
C PRO A 101 -24.22 2.36 2.31
N GLY A 102 -24.78 2.73 1.16
CA GLY A 102 -23.98 3.28 0.07
C GLY A 102 -23.01 4.29 0.66
N PRO A 103 -21.83 4.51 0.09
CA PRO A 103 -20.90 5.48 0.63
C PRO A 103 -21.74 6.69 0.98
N ALA A 104 -21.75 7.07 2.27
CA ALA A 104 -22.33 8.34 2.67
C ALA A 104 -21.82 9.30 1.61
N PRO A 105 -22.67 10.09 0.93
CA PRO A 105 -22.19 10.97 -0.10
C PRO A 105 -20.97 11.62 0.52
N SER A 106 -19.81 11.09 0.17
CA SER A 106 -18.56 11.65 0.63
C SER A 106 -18.75 13.06 0.17
N ALA A 107 -18.71 14.01 1.09
CA ALA A 107 -18.80 15.41 0.73
C ALA A 107 -17.90 15.53 -0.50
N ALA A 108 -18.55 15.52 -1.66
CA ALA A 108 -17.90 15.31 -2.92
C ALA A 108 -16.85 16.40 -3.02
N GLY A 109 -15.58 16.01 -2.95
CA GLY A 109 -14.50 16.89 -3.30
C GLY A 109 -13.61 17.46 -2.21
N ALA A 110 -13.70 17.07 -0.96
CA ALA A 110 -12.58 17.38 -0.06
C ALA A 110 -11.43 16.42 -0.35
N ARG A 111 -10.69 16.67 -1.46
CA ARG A 111 -9.38 16.08 -1.64
C ARG A 111 -8.52 16.55 -0.47
N THR A 112 -8.21 15.65 0.44
CA THR A 112 -7.38 15.94 1.60
C THR A 112 -5.91 16.03 1.16
N GLY A 113 -5.54 17.16 0.56
CA GLY A 113 -4.18 17.47 0.19
C GLY A 113 -3.71 16.85 -1.13
N CYS A 114 -2.50 17.17 -1.50
CA CYS A 114 -1.79 16.65 -2.67
C CYS A 114 -0.39 16.20 -2.26
N VAL A 115 0.10 15.14 -2.88
CA VAL A 115 1.46 14.62 -2.68
C VAL A 115 2.15 14.56 -4.03
N VAL A 116 3.38 15.09 -4.10
CA VAL A 116 4.28 14.89 -5.22
C VAL A 116 5.19 13.72 -4.88
N LEU A 117 5.14 12.67 -5.67
CA LEU A 117 6.06 11.53 -5.58
C LEU A 117 7.12 11.66 -6.66
N HIS A 118 8.34 11.88 -6.24
CA HIS A 118 9.50 12.04 -7.11
C HIS A 118 10.35 10.78 -7.08
N CYS A 119 10.61 10.21 -8.25
CA CYS A 119 11.47 9.04 -8.42
C CYS A 119 12.65 9.39 -9.33
N PRO A 120 13.78 9.87 -8.80
CA PRO A 120 14.91 10.36 -9.59
C PRO A 120 15.54 9.28 -10.46
N ALA A 121 15.38 8.01 -10.13
CA ALA A 121 15.86 6.87 -10.92
C ALA A 121 15.36 6.90 -12.38
N LEU A 122 14.19 7.49 -12.62
CA LEU A 122 13.59 7.56 -13.96
C LEU A 122 14.19 8.66 -14.84
N ARG A 123 15.00 9.54 -14.30
CA ARG A 123 15.66 10.61 -15.07
C ARG A 123 17.07 10.25 -15.51
N GLY A 124 17.71 9.29 -14.87
CA GLY A 124 19.09 8.93 -15.19
C GLY A 124 19.28 8.44 -16.63
N PRO A 125 20.45 8.72 -17.24
CA PRO A 125 20.75 8.26 -18.61
C PRO A 125 21.00 6.77 -18.69
N ALA A 126 21.32 6.12 -17.58
CA ALA A 126 21.63 4.70 -17.51
C ALA A 126 20.36 3.83 -17.56
N ALA A 127 20.51 2.61 -18.06
CA ALA A 127 19.45 1.61 -18.04
C ALA A 127 19.02 1.31 -16.60
N LEU A 128 17.73 1.02 -16.37
CA LEU A 128 17.21 0.67 -15.06
C LEU A 128 17.82 -0.66 -14.58
N GLN A 129 18.18 -0.69 -13.32
CA GLN A 129 18.61 -1.88 -12.59
C GLN A 129 17.51 -2.34 -11.61
N PRO A 130 17.59 -3.54 -11.05
CA PRO A 130 16.60 -4.03 -10.09
C PRO A 130 16.39 -3.08 -8.89
N ARG A 131 17.44 -2.42 -8.39
CA ARG A 131 17.31 -1.44 -7.31
C ARG A 131 16.46 -0.23 -7.69
N HIS A 132 16.55 0.23 -8.94
CA HIS A 132 15.73 1.31 -9.47
C HIS A 132 14.27 0.86 -9.62
N LEU A 133 14.09 -0.37 -10.09
CA LEU A 133 12.77 -0.98 -10.23
C LEU A 133 12.04 -1.05 -8.88
N ARG A 134 12.75 -1.38 -7.81
CA ARG A 134 12.20 -1.36 -6.45
C ARG A 134 11.61 0.01 -6.10
N SER A 135 12.37 1.08 -6.31
CA SER A 135 11.93 2.45 -6.01
C SER A 135 10.71 2.85 -6.84
N VAL A 136 10.71 2.53 -8.12
CA VAL A 136 9.59 2.85 -9.03
C VAL A 136 8.33 2.08 -8.64
N LEU A 137 8.44 0.78 -8.37
CA LEU A 137 7.31 -0.05 -7.94
C LEU A 137 6.74 0.43 -6.61
N LEU A 138 7.60 0.84 -5.68
CA LEU A 138 7.17 1.38 -4.40
C LEU A 138 6.42 2.70 -4.58
N ALA A 139 6.93 3.60 -5.42
CA ALA A 139 6.26 4.86 -5.72
C ALA A 139 4.90 4.64 -6.40
N ASP A 140 4.83 3.72 -7.35
CA ASP A 140 3.60 3.34 -8.05
C ASP A 140 2.55 2.79 -7.07
N HIS A 141 2.94 1.87 -6.21
CA HIS A 141 2.06 1.30 -5.18
C HIS A 141 1.59 2.34 -4.17
N LEU A 142 2.51 3.17 -3.67
CA LEU A 142 2.18 4.25 -2.74
C LEU A 142 1.22 5.26 -3.37
N ALA A 143 1.41 5.59 -4.65
CA ALA A 143 0.49 6.46 -5.39
C ALA A 143 -0.93 5.91 -5.41
N GLN A 144 -1.08 4.62 -5.66
CA GLN A 144 -2.39 3.97 -5.65
C GLN A 144 -3.03 3.93 -4.24
N LEU A 145 -2.24 3.64 -3.23
CA LEU A 145 -2.71 3.67 -1.84
C LEU A 145 -3.21 5.07 -1.45
N LEU A 146 -2.46 6.11 -1.79
CA LEU A 146 -2.85 7.50 -1.52
C LEU A 146 -4.14 7.88 -2.26
N ARG A 147 -4.25 7.49 -3.53
CA ARG A 147 -5.47 7.75 -4.33
C ARG A 147 -6.70 7.06 -3.76
N THR A 148 -6.57 5.85 -3.24
CA THR A 148 -7.70 5.17 -2.58
C THR A 148 -8.19 5.91 -1.33
N GLN A 149 -7.34 6.71 -0.71
CA GLN A 149 -7.68 7.55 0.45
C GLN A 149 -8.12 8.98 0.07
N GLY A 150 -8.31 9.23 -1.23
CA GLY A 150 -8.76 10.54 -1.72
C GLY A 150 -7.65 11.59 -1.82
N VAL A 151 -6.39 11.21 -1.66
CA VAL A 151 -5.25 12.13 -1.80
C VAL A 151 -4.88 12.29 -3.27
N GLY A 152 -4.71 13.53 -3.73
CA GLY A 152 -4.18 13.81 -5.06
C GLY A 152 -2.70 13.47 -5.15
N VAL A 153 -2.28 12.85 -6.25
CA VAL A 153 -0.88 12.44 -6.43
C VAL A 153 -0.36 12.94 -7.78
N ARG A 154 0.82 13.55 -7.75
CA ARG A 154 1.60 13.91 -8.94
C ARG A 154 2.88 13.07 -8.96
N LEU A 155 3.16 12.42 -10.08
CA LEU A 155 4.34 11.60 -10.27
C LEU A 155 5.38 12.36 -11.11
N VAL A 156 6.60 12.41 -10.64
CA VAL A 156 7.72 13.14 -11.28
C VAL A 156 8.95 12.23 -11.31
N PRO A 157 9.75 12.22 -12.37
CA PRO A 157 9.62 12.95 -13.63
C PRO A 157 8.63 12.28 -14.60
N ALA A 158 8.18 13.02 -15.60
CA ALA A 158 7.48 12.43 -16.75
C ALA A 158 8.46 11.59 -17.57
N LEU A 159 7.99 10.45 -18.09
CA LEU A 159 8.81 9.60 -18.97
C LEU A 159 8.99 10.27 -20.32
N THR A 160 10.22 10.28 -20.84
CA THR A 160 10.56 10.81 -22.15
C THR A 160 10.52 9.70 -23.21
N GLU A 161 10.23 10.05 -24.45
CA GLU A 161 10.21 9.10 -25.57
C GLU A 161 11.60 8.65 -26.04
N GLU A 162 12.64 9.31 -25.59
CA GLU A 162 14.03 9.04 -25.98
C GLU A 162 14.56 7.69 -25.47
N ARG A 163 13.83 7.07 -24.56
CA ARG A 163 14.25 5.84 -23.89
C ARG A 163 13.16 4.79 -23.96
N SER A 164 13.56 3.54 -24.11
CA SER A 164 12.64 2.42 -23.99
C SER A 164 12.23 2.19 -22.52
N TRP A 165 10.93 2.17 -22.28
CA TRP A 165 10.33 1.90 -20.97
C TRP A 165 9.56 0.58 -20.97
N ASP A 166 10.01 -0.40 -21.74
CA ASP A 166 9.30 -1.67 -21.93
C ASP A 166 9.06 -2.41 -20.63
N VAL A 167 10.05 -2.46 -19.73
CA VAL A 167 9.89 -3.12 -18.43
C VAL A 167 8.80 -2.46 -17.58
N LEU A 168 8.66 -1.14 -17.63
CA LEU A 168 7.61 -0.43 -16.91
C LEU A 168 6.23 -0.73 -17.48
N ARG A 169 6.11 -0.81 -18.78
CA ARG A 169 4.86 -1.19 -19.46
C ARG A 169 4.49 -2.63 -19.17
N GLN A 170 5.45 -3.55 -19.21
CA GLN A 170 5.24 -4.96 -18.92
C GLN A 170 4.80 -5.18 -17.46
N LEU A 171 5.28 -4.36 -16.54
CA LEU A 171 4.87 -4.38 -15.13
C LEU A 171 3.61 -3.56 -14.85
N ARG A 172 2.99 -2.98 -15.90
CA ARG A 172 1.81 -2.13 -15.79
C ARG A 172 1.97 -0.97 -14.81
N ILE A 173 3.15 -0.38 -14.78
CA ILE A 173 3.41 0.81 -14.00
C ILE A 173 2.78 2.00 -14.72
N CYS A 174 1.79 2.64 -14.08
CA CYS A 174 1.09 3.81 -14.62
C CYS A 174 1.88 5.07 -14.31
N TRP A 175 2.93 5.33 -15.10
CA TRP A 175 3.75 6.52 -14.94
C TRP A 175 3.46 7.52 -16.08
N PRO A 176 3.32 8.83 -15.76
CA PRO A 176 3.00 9.81 -16.78
C PRO A 176 4.12 9.95 -17.82
N SER A 177 3.73 10.16 -19.07
CA SER A 177 4.64 10.48 -20.16
C SER A 177 4.38 11.92 -20.63
N GLY A 178 5.43 12.62 -21.08
CA GLY A 178 5.29 13.97 -21.59
C GLY A 178 6.57 14.46 -22.25
N SER A 179 6.42 15.31 -23.25
CA SER A 179 7.50 16.14 -23.75
C SER A 179 7.59 17.40 -22.90
N GLY A 180 8.78 17.74 -22.42
CA GLY A 180 9.01 18.97 -21.66
C GLY A 180 8.49 20.19 -22.45
N GLY A 181 7.43 20.80 -21.93
CA GLY A 181 6.83 21.96 -22.57
C GLY A 181 7.69 23.23 -22.46
N SER A 182 7.31 24.24 -23.20
CA SER A 182 7.96 25.57 -23.19
C SER A 182 8.02 26.20 -21.80
N SER A 183 7.10 25.85 -20.89
CA SER A 183 7.05 26.33 -19.51
C SER A 183 8.28 25.89 -18.69
N LEU A 184 8.81 24.70 -18.95
CA LEU A 184 10.02 24.22 -18.26
C LEU A 184 11.27 24.99 -18.68
N THR A 185 11.38 25.42 -19.93
CA THR A 185 12.49 26.24 -20.42
C THR A 185 12.57 27.54 -19.66
N ASP A 186 11.45 28.21 -19.43
CA ASP A 186 11.37 29.45 -18.67
C ASP A 186 11.75 29.23 -17.19
N ALA A 187 11.28 28.14 -16.60
CA ALA A 187 11.62 27.77 -15.22
C ALA A 187 13.12 27.50 -15.07
N VAL A 188 13.74 26.78 -16.00
CA VAL A 188 15.18 26.52 -16.01
C VAL A 188 15.96 27.82 -16.12
N SER A 189 15.53 28.74 -17.00
CA SER A 189 16.18 30.07 -17.15
C SER A 189 16.09 30.88 -15.86
N ALA A 190 14.93 30.84 -15.18
CA ALA A 190 14.75 31.51 -13.89
C ALA A 190 15.67 30.92 -12.81
N LEU A 191 15.84 29.60 -12.78
CA LEU A 191 16.76 28.91 -11.85
C LEU A 191 18.23 29.26 -12.13
N LYS A 192 18.62 29.34 -13.39
CA LYS A 192 19.96 29.83 -13.78
C LYS A 192 20.22 31.25 -13.30
N ALA A 193 19.24 32.13 -13.48
CA ALA A 193 19.34 33.51 -13.00
C ALA A 193 19.46 33.59 -11.48
N ALA A 194 18.71 32.73 -10.76
CA ALA A 194 18.81 32.62 -9.29
C ALA A 194 20.20 32.14 -8.85
N LEU A 195 20.79 31.18 -9.54
CA LEU A 195 22.17 30.71 -9.31
C LEU A 195 23.18 31.82 -9.53
N GLY A 196 23.03 32.62 -10.58
CA GLY A 196 23.91 33.76 -10.85
C GLY A 196 23.92 34.82 -9.75
N ARG A 197 22.84 34.92 -8.96
CA ARG A 197 22.69 35.84 -7.83
C ARG A 197 23.01 35.20 -6.49
N CYS A 198 23.22 33.87 -6.45
CA CYS A 198 23.44 33.15 -5.21
C CYS A 198 24.90 33.35 -4.70
N PRO A 199 25.10 33.80 -3.45
CA PRO A 199 26.45 33.99 -2.92
C PRO A 199 27.23 32.70 -2.68
N CYS A 200 26.51 31.55 -2.58
CA CYS A 200 27.16 30.25 -2.40
C CYS A 200 27.49 29.56 -3.74
N ALA A 201 27.13 30.15 -4.86
CA ALA A 201 27.34 29.58 -6.20
C ALA A 201 28.41 30.33 -6.96
N ALA A 202 29.26 29.57 -7.66
CA ALA A 202 30.26 30.11 -8.58
C ALA A 202 30.06 29.52 -9.97
N ALA A 203 30.03 30.38 -10.99
CA ALA A 203 29.94 29.94 -12.36
C ALA A 203 31.21 29.18 -12.78
N CYS A 204 31.02 28.09 -13.54
CA CYS A 204 32.13 27.35 -14.11
C CYS A 204 32.31 27.73 -15.58
N GLU A 205 33.54 28.17 -15.91
CA GLU A 205 33.92 28.31 -17.31
C GLU A 205 34.36 26.95 -17.85
N GLN A 206 33.89 26.64 -19.07
CA GLN A 206 34.29 25.42 -19.77
C GLN A 206 35.77 25.55 -20.17
N GLY A 207 36.64 24.77 -19.56
CA GLY A 207 38.08 24.75 -19.84
C GLY A 207 38.68 23.37 -19.59
N PRO A 208 39.93 23.12 -20.00
CA PRO A 208 40.62 21.87 -19.73
C PRO A 208 40.72 21.63 -18.22
N GLY A 209 40.11 20.54 -17.74
CA GLY A 209 40.04 20.15 -16.32
C GLY A 209 38.70 20.37 -15.63
N THR A 210 37.73 20.99 -16.27
CA THR A 210 36.34 21.04 -15.78
C THR A 210 35.54 19.82 -16.26
N ALA A 211 34.73 19.24 -15.35
CA ALA A 211 33.83 18.17 -15.71
C ALA A 211 32.84 18.65 -16.79
N GLU A 212 32.64 17.85 -17.81
CA GLU A 212 31.79 18.17 -18.93
C GLU A 212 30.33 18.43 -18.47
N GLY A 213 29.75 19.55 -18.92
CA GLY A 213 28.37 19.92 -18.64
C GLY A 213 28.12 20.63 -17.32
N VAL A 214 29.12 20.80 -16.47
CA VAL A 214 28.97 21.54 -15.21
C VAL A 214 28.95 23.04 -15.47
N ILE A 215 27.89 23.71 -15.04
CA ILE A 215 27.70 25.16 -15.23
C ILE A 215 27.95 25.99 -13.96
N PHE A 216 27.70 25.41 -12.79
CA PHE A 216 27.91 26.04 -11.49
C PHE A 216 28.48 25.06 -10.46
N LYS A 217 29.24 25.59 -9.52
CA LYS A 217 29.65 24.93 -8.27
C LYS A 217 28.94 25.61 -7.13
N VAL A 218 28.26 24.85 -6.29
CA VAL A 218 27.50 25.38 -5.15
C VAL A 218 27.99 24.74 -3.85
N HIS A 219 28.25 25.57 -2.86
CA HIS A 219 28.57 25.14 -1.50
C HIS A 219 27.32 25.16 -0.64
N LEU A 220 26.88 24.01 -0.17
CA LEU A 220 25.62 23.81 0.51
C LEU A 220 25.70 23.86 2.03
N LYS A 221 26.87 23.53 2.58
CA LYS A 221 27.07 23.34 4.03
C LYS A 221 26.75 24.59 4.85
N SER A 222 27.18 25.75 4.40
CA SER A 222 26.91 27.01 5.08
C SER A 222 25.41 27.31 5.16
N PHE A 223 24.66 27.03 4.12
CA PHE A 223 23.20 27.20 4.12
C PHE A 223 22.52 26.27 5.13
N VAL A 224 22.92 24.98 5.14
CA VAL A 224 22.38 23.99 6.10
C VAL A 224 22.61 24.42 7.53
N GLU A 225 23.82 24.90 7.83
CA GLU A 225 24.20 25.39 9.17
C GLU A 225 23.45 26.67 9.54
N GLN A 226 23.37 27.66 8.64
CA GLN A 226 22.67 28.92 8.89
C GLN A 226 21.19 28.76 9.10
N GLN A 227 20.56 27.85 8.38
CA GLN A 227 19.12 27.56 8.51
C GLN A 227 18.81 26.56 9.62
N GLY A 228 19.82 26.00 10.28
CA GLY A 228 19.62 25.00 11.33
C GLY A 228 18.92 23.72 10.85
N LEU A 229 19.15 23.32 9.60
CA LEU A 229 18.53 22.13 9.02
C LEU A 229 19.10 20.85 9.63
N VAL A 230 18.22 19.92 9.99
CA VAL A 230 18.56 18.66 10.67
C VAL A 230 18.26 17.48 9.76
N GLY A 231 19.08 16.44 9.84
CA GLY A 231 18.86 15.17 9.15
C GLY A 231 19.61 15.02 7.84
N TYR A 232 20.35 16.02 7.42
CA TYR A 232 21.21 15.93 6.24
C TYR A 232 22.56 15.29 6.59
N ASP A 233 23.18 14.66 5.59
CA ASP A 233 24.51 14.08 5.75
C ASP A 233 25.51 15.18 6.13
N PRO A 234 26.37 14.98 7.15
CA PRO A 234 27.35 15.99 7.59
C PRO A 234 28.43 16.28 6.54
N ASN A 235 28.63 15.41 5.57
CA ASN A 235 29.61 15.60 4.49
C ASN A 235 29.04 16.34 3.28
N LEU A 236 27.77 16.73 3.34
CA LEU A 236 27.09 17.40 2.25
C LEU A 236 27.60 18.83 2.11
N ASP A 237 28.29 19.12 1.02
CA ASP A 237 28.80 20.46 0.74
C ASP A 237 28.82 20.76 -0.76
N LEU A 238 29.90 20.45 -1.46
CA LEU A 238 30.09 20.83 -2.85
C LEU A 238 29.14 20.06 -3.78
N LEU A 239 28.33 20.79 -4.55
CA LEU A 239 27.46 20.24 -5.60
C LEU A 239 27.88 20.85 -6.95
N LEU A 240 28.11 19.96 -7.92
CA LEU A 240 28.32 20.32 -9.31
C LEU A 240 26.96 20.35 -10.02
N VAL A 241 26.52 21.54 -10.42
CA VAL A 241 25.22 21.75 -11.05
C VAL A 241 25.34 21.71 -12.56
N THR A 242 24.55 20.86 -13.18
CA THR A 242 24.40 20.75 -14.63
C THR A 242 23.03 21.30 -15.07
N GLU A 243 22.83 21.46 -16.37
CA GLU A 243 21.49 21.80 -16.88
C GLU A 243 20.45 20.73 -16.53
N GLY A 244 20.83 19.44 -16.56
CA GLY A 244 19.96 18.34 -16.14
C GLY A 244 19.49 18.46 -14.68
N THR A 245 20.34 18.96 -13.79
CA THR A 245 19.98 19.27 -12.40
C THR A 245 18.87 20.31 -12.34
N LEU A 246 18.99 21.39 -13.11
CA LEU A 246 17.99 22.46 -13.15
C LEU A 246 16.68 22.01 -13.77
N TRP A 247 16.72 21.16 -14.80
CA TRP A 247 15.53 20.55 -15.36
C TRP A 247 14.78 19.70 -14.33
N SER A 248 15.50 18.93 -13.51
CA SER A 248 14.89 18.15 -12.43
C SER A 248 14.17 19.04 -11.42
N LEU A 249 14.78 20.13 -11.02
CA LEU A 249 14.16 21.10 -10.10
C LEU A 249 12.99 21.83 -10.74
N ALA A 250 13.07 22.17 -12.03
CA ALA A 250 11.97 22.79 -12.76
C ALA A 250 10.76 21.88 -12.86
N GLU A 251 10.94 20.59 -13.11
CA GLU A 251 9.84 19.62 -13.12
C GLU A 251 9.17 19.48 -11.75
N LEU A 252 9.95 19.45 -10.67
CA LEU A 252 9.41 19.42 -9.31
C LEU A 252 8.60 20.68 -9.01
N GLN A 253 9.11 21.84 -9.41
CA GLN A 253 8.45 23.13 -9.21
C GLN A 253 7.11 23.17 -9.99
N GLU A 254 7.10 22.73 -11.23
CA GLU A 254 5.88 22.64 -12.05
C GLU A 254 4.87 21.70 -11.40
N ALA A 255 5.29 20.54 -10.94
CA ALA A 255 4.41 19.58 -10.27
C ALA A 255 3.75 20.16 -9.01
N VAL A 256 4.48 20.95 -8.24
CA VAL A 256 3.94 21.65 -7.07
C VAL A 256 2.91 22.70 -7.47
N LEU A 257 3.19 23.46 -8.53
CA LEU A 257 2.26 24.49 -9.04
C LEU A 257 0.98 23.89 -9.63
N GLN A 258 1.05 22.68 -10.19
CA GLN A 258 -0.10 21.96 -10.75
C GLN A 258 -0.91 21.21 -9.69
N CYS A 259 -0.46 21.15 -8.46
CA CYS A 259 -1.26 20.59 -7.38
C CYS A 259 -2.55 21.42 -7.24
N PRO A 260 -3.74 20.78 -7.27
CA PRO A 260 -4.98 21.54 -7.14
C PRO A 260 -5.00 22.26 -5.81
N VAL A 261 -5.13 23.58 -5.89
CA VAL A 261 -5.50 24.41 -4.74
C VAL A 261 -6.85 23.87 -4.28
N SER A 262 -6.98 23.49 -3.01
CA SER A 262 -8.28 23.12 -2.46
C SER A 262 -9.22 24.29 -2.68
N ASP A 263 -10.26 24.11 -3.50
CA ASP A 263 -11.39 25.04 -3.61
C ASP A 263 -12.21 25.00 -2.30
N LEU A 264 -11.59 25.40 -1.20
CA LEU A 264 -12.33 25.81 -0.02
C LEU A 264 -12.79 27.25 -0.27
N PRO A 265 -14.08 27.53 -0.10
CA PRO A 265 -14.57 28.91 -0.18
C PRO A 265 -13.74 29.74 0.79
N ALA A 266 -13.16 30.80 0.27
CA ALA A 266 -12.34 31.73 1.02
C ALA A 266 -13.09 32.22 2.26
N LEU A 267 -12.68 31.76 3.44
CA LEU A 267 -13.00 32.45 4.68
C LEU A 267 -12.33 33.82 4.63
N PRO A 268 -12.99 34.87 5.13
CA PRO A 268 -12.51 36.24 4.97
C PRO A 268 -11.08 36.39 5.51
N ALA A 269 -10.24 37.01 4.69
CA ALA A 269 -8.83 37.22 4.89
C ALA A 269 -8.53 38.13 6.09
N SER A 270 -8.69 37.69 7.30
CA SER A 270 -8.31 38.51 8.45
C SER A 270 -7.55 37.81 9.58
N CYS A 271 -7.13 36.59 9.49
CA CYS A 271 -6.39 35.98 10.62
C CYS A 271 -5.27 35.02 10.37
N PHE A 272 -4.83 34.70 9.13
CA PHE A 272 -3.62 33.88 8.97
C PHE A 272 -2.84 34.23 7.70
N PRO A 273 -1.50 34.20 7.73
CA PRO A 273 -0.70 34.40 6.52
C PRO A 273 -0.98 33.25 5.54
N SER A 274 -1.15 33.59 4.29
CA SER A 274 -1.40 32.76 3.14
C SER A 274 -0.89 31.31 3.30
N GLN A 275 -1.78 30.38 3.63
CA GLN A 275 -1.53 28.97 3.44
C GLN A 275 -1.59 28.70 1.93
N SER A 276 -0.45 28.90 1.28
CA SER A 276 -0.23 28.28 -0.02
C SER A 276 -0.43 26.78 0.16
N SER A 277 -1.18 26.18 -0.74
CA SER A 277 -1.49 24.74 -0.81
C SER A 277 -0.32 23.89 -0.31
N CYS A 278 -0.49 23.23 0.84
CA CYS A 278 0.52 22.38 1.43
C CYS A 278 0.64 21.08 0.63
N CYS A 279 1.45 21.09 -0.42
CA CYS A 279 1.82 19.91 -1.19
C CYS A 279 3.04 19.28 -0.54
N SER A 280 2.88 18.05 -0.01
CA SER A 280 4.04 17.28 0.47
C SER A 280 4.83 16.75 -0.72
N ILE A 281 6.15 16.80 -0.63
CA ILE A 281 7.05 16.31 -1.68
C ILE A 281 7.83 15.14 -1.10
N ILE A 282 7.66 13.96 -1.69
CA ILE A 282 8.31 12.73 -1.25
C ILE A 282 9.27 12.26 -2.35
N HIS A 283 10.56 12.26 -2.03
CA HIS A 283 11.59 11.69 -2.88
C HIS A 283 11.75 10.20 -2.56
N VAL A 284 11.32 9.34 -3.48
CA VAL A 284 11.47 7.89 -3.36
C VAL A 284 12.80 7.51 -4.00
N VAL A 285 13.78 7.21 -3.19
CA VAL A 285 15.16 7.02 -3.63
C VAL A 285 15.74 5.71 -3.13
N ASN A 286 16.67 5.16 -3.89
CA ASN A 286 17.52 4.08 -3.43
C ASN A 286 18.55 4.62 -2.44
N CYS A 287 18.99 3.79 -1.49
CA CYS A 287 19.98 4.20 -0.50
C CYS A 287 21.32 4.70 -1.11
N GLU A 288 21.67 4.24 -2.30
CA GLU A 288 22.86 4.69 -3.02
C GLU A 288 22.71 6.09 -3.63
N GLU A 289 21.47 6.53 -3.88
CA GLU A 289 21.14 7.83 -4.47
C GLU A 289 20.74 8.88 -3.42
N GLU A 290 20.64 8.48 -2.16
CA GLU A 290 20.14 9.35 -1.09
C GLU A 290 21.01 10.60 -0.90
N PHE A 291 22.31 10.45 -0.90
CA PHE A 291 23.23 11.58 -0.72
C PHE A 291 23.03 12.64 -1.82
N GLN A 292 22.98 12.21 -3.06
CA GLN A 292 22.76 13.11 -4.19
C GLN A 292 21.40 13.80 -4.10
N GLN A 293 20.37 13.09 -3.69
CA GLN A 293 19.03 13.69 -3.56
C GLN A 293 18.97 14.67 -2.40
N GLN A 294 19.71 14.46 -1.32
CA GLN A 294 19.85 15.45 -0.25
C GLN A 294 20.51 16.75 -0.75
N GLN A 295 21.52 16.64 -1.60
CA GLN A 295 22.13 17.80 -2.23
C GLN A 295 21.13 18.60 -3.07
N LEU A 296 20.31 17.91 -3.87
CA LEU A 296 19.28 18.55 -4.69
C LEU A 296 18.17 19.18 -3.84
N ASP A 297 17.80 18.55 -2.74
CA ASP A 297 16.86 19.10 -1.76
C ASP A 297 17.35 20.47 -1.23
N VAL A 298 18.59 20.53 -0.78
CA VAL A 298 19.17 21.77 -0.27
C VAL A 298 19.30 22.81 -1.38
N LEU A 299 19.73 22.42 -2.57
CA LEU A 299 19.83 23.34 -3.71
C LEU A 299 18.47 23.97 -4.04
N TRP A 300 17.42 23.19 -4.04
CA TRP A 300 16.07 23.71 -4.30
C TRP A 300 15.64 24.71 -3.23
N ARG A 301 15.95 24.46 -1.96
CA ARG A 301 15.67 25.40 -0.87
C ARG A 301 16.42 26.73 -1.04
N ILE A 302 17.63 26.69 -1.58
CA ILE A 302 18.44 27.88 -1.85
C ILE A 302 17.85 28.69 -3.01
N LEU A 303 17.44 28.01 -4.10
CA LEU A 303 17.00 28.65 -5.34
C LEU A 303 15.54 29.10 -5.31
N ASP A 304 14.73 28.42 -4.54
CA ASP A 304 13.29 28.67 -4.42
C ASP A 304 12.93 28.81 -2.93
N PRO A 305 12.78 30.04 -2.43
CA PRO A 305 12.50 30.30 -1.02
C PRO A 305 11.05 30.00 -0.62
N GLY A 306 10.24 29.42 -1.51
CA GLY A 306 8.86 29.04 -1.23
C GLY A 306 8.74 28.02 -0.07
N ALA A 307 7.65 28.09 0.68
CA ALA A 307 7.42 27.21 1.83
C ALA A 307 7.36 25.73 1.45
N HIS A 308 7.01 25.40 0.21
CA HIS A 308 6.92 24.03 -0.29
C HIS A 308 8.25 23.28 -0.28
N THR A 309 9.39 23.98 -0.47
CA THR A 309 10.72 23.33 -0.44
C THR A 309 11.07 22.78 0.94
N ALA A 310 10.51 23.34 2.01
CA ALA A 310 10.66 22.85 3.37
C ALA A 310 9.84 21.58 3.64
N LEU A 311 8.88 21.24 2.78
CA LEU A 311 8.04 20.07 2.90
C LEU A 311 8.62 18.82 2.22
N GLN A 312 9.85 18.90 1.74
CA GLN A 312 10.54 17.76 1.14
C GLN A 312 10.88 16.70 2.18
N LYS A 313 10.53 15.45 1.88
CA LYS A 313 10.84 14.26 2.68
C LYS A 313 11.43 13.17 1.79
N HIS A 314 12.23 12.31 2.39
CA HIS A 314 12.93 11.23 1.70
C HIS A 314 12.43 9.88 2.17
N LEU A 315 11.91 9.07 1.25
CA LEU A 315 11.55 7.69 1.47
C LEU A 315 12.65 6.81 0.86
N VAL A 316 13.51 6.28 1.70
CA VAL A 316 14.72 5.59 1.27
C VAL A 316 14.48 4.11 1.18
N CYS A 317 14.75 3.53 0.00
CA CYS A 317 14.69 2.10 -0.23
C CYS A 317 16.04 1.45 0.08
N GLY A 318 16.01 0.32 0.77
CA GLY A 318 17.19 -0.47 1.05
C GLY A 318 17.80 -1.08 -0.22
N PRO A 319 19.02 -1.63 -0.12
CA PRO A 319 19.72 -2.18 -1.28
C PRO A 319 19.05 -3.44 -1.82
N VAL A 320 19.22 -3.67 -3.11
CA VAL A 320 18.83 -4.90 -3.79
C VAL A 320 20.08 -5.67 -4.16
N LYS A 321 20.34 -6.77 -3.44
CA LYS A 321 21.50 -7.64 -3.68
C LYS A 321 21.10 -8.76 -4.63
N VAL A 322 21.82 -8.88 -5.73
CA VAL A 322 21.63 -9.95 -6.69
C VAL A 322 22.67 -11.05 -6.43
N THR A 323 22.21 -12.29 -6.27
CA THR A 323 23.05 -13.48 -6.10
C THR A 323 22.75 -14.49 -7.21
N ASN A 324 23.75 -15.30 -7.56
CA ASN A 324 23.63 -16.42 -8.52
C ASN A 324 22.95 -16.06 -9.87
N PRO A 325 23.61 -15.41 -10.83
CA PRO A 325 25.00 -14.97 -10.79
C PRO A 325 25.16 -13.63 -10.06
N SER A 326 26.33 -13.38 -9.50
CA SER A 326 26.68 -12.14 -8.82
C SER A 326 27.01 -10.98 -9.78
N SER A 327 26.91 -11.22 -11.09
CA SER A 327 27.12 -10.18 -12.10
C SER A 327 25.97 -9.19 -12.13
N PRO A 328 26.24 -7.89 -12.39
CA PRO A 328 25.19 -6.90 -12.55
C PRO A 328 24.23 -7.25 -13.68
N ILE A 329 22.93 -7.13 -13.44
CA ILE A 329 21.91 -7.31 -14.46
C ILE A 329 21.02 -6.07 -14.54
N GLY A 330 20.46 -5.80 -15.73
CA GLY A 330 19.44 -4.77 -15.91
C GLY A 330 18.06 -5.23 -15.47
N ALA A 331 17.18 -4.26 -15.28
CA ALA A 331 15.77 -4.54 -14.94
C ALA A 331 15.06 -5.35 -16.04
N ASP A 332 15.35 -5.07 -17.31
CA ASP A 332 14.80 -5.83 -18.44
C ASP A 332 15.24 -7.31 -18.40
N GLN A 333 16.51 -7.56 -18.15
CA GLN A 333 17.05 -8.92 -18.02
C GLN A 333 16.42 -9.65 -16.84
N TYR A 334 16.26 -8.98 -15.72
CA TYR A 334 15.59 -9.52 -14.54
C TYR A 334 14.14 -9.91 -14.85
N PHE A 335 13.39 -9.04 -15.50
CA PHE A 335 12.02 -9.32 -15.90
C PHE A 335 11.94 -10.54 -16.84
N GLN A 336 12.78 -10.58 -17.88
CA GLN A 336 12.79 -11.69 -18.84
C GLN A 336 13.19 -13.01 -18.18
N LEU A 337 14.12 -12.99 -17.24
CA LEU A 337 14.51 -14.18 -16.48
C LEU A 337 13.34 -14.71 -15.65
N ARG A 338 12.65 -13.82 -14.92
CA ARG A 338 11.47 -14.21 -14.13
C ARG A 338 10.32 -14.72 -15.00
N LYS A 339 10.10 -14.10 -16.15
CA LYS A 339 9.10 -14.55 -17.12
C LYS A 339 9.41 -15.96 -17.63
N ARG A 340 10.66 -16.22 -17.99
CA ARG A 340 11.10 -17.56 -18.43
C ARG A 340 10.92 -18.59 -17.33
N GLN A 341 11.30 -18.29 -16.10
CA GLN A 341 11.11 -19.18 -14.95
C GLN A 341 9.62 -19.50 -14.72
N MET A 342 8.76 -18.49 -14.83
CA MET A 342 7.32 -18.67 -14.70
C MET A 342 6.74 -19.52 -15.85
N TYR A 343 7.21 -19.30 -17.07
CA TYR A 343 6.84 -20.12 -18.22
C TYR A 343 7.24 -21.60 -18.02
N GLU A 344 8.48 -21.86 -17.64
CA GLU A 344 8.99 -23.22 -17.39
C GLU A 344 8.19 -23.92 -16.27
N ALA A 345 7.89 -23.23 -15.18
CA ALA A 345 7.06 -23.75 -14.11
C ALA A 345 5.64 -24.07 -14.58
N SER A 346 5.08 -23.25 -15.46
CA SER A 346 3.76 -23.46 -16.04
C SER A 346 3.72 -24.65 -17.00
N VAL A 347 4.76 -24.84 -17.80
CA VAL A 347 4.91 -26.01 -18.70
C VAL A 347 4.97 -27.32 -17.90
N ILE A 348 5.73 -27.34 -16.81
CA ILE A 348 5.81 -28.51 -15.93
C ILE A 348 4.46 -28.88 -15.34
N LYS A 349 3.67 -27.88 -14.96
CA LYS A 349 2.39 -28.08 -14.28
C LYS A 349 1.23 -28.37 -15.25
N TYR A 350 1.18 -27.67 -16.38
CA TYR A 350 0.03 -27.64 -17.29
C TYR A 350 0.32 -28.22 -18.68
N GLY A 351 1.57 -28.57 -18.98
CA GLY A 351 1.96 -29.19 -20.24
C GLY A 351 1.67 -28.33 -21.46
N GLU A 352 0.99 -28.91 -22.46
CA GLU A 352 0.70 -28.23 -23.73
C GLU A 352 -0.23 -27.01 -23.59
N LEU A 353 -1.06 -26.96 -22.54
CA LEU A 353 -1.94 -25.80 -22.29
C LEU A 353 -1.14 -24.51 -22.09
N ALA A 354 0.07 -24.59 -21.54
CA ALA A 354 0.94 -23.43 -21.34
C ALA A 354 1.47 -22.82 -22.66
N GLN A 355 1.31 -23.52 -23.79
CA GLN A 355 1.71 -23.05 -25.12
C GLN A 355 0.58 -22.31 -25.85
N ASP A 356 -0.63 -22.30 -25.33
CA ASP A 356 -1.75 -21.56 -25.88
C ASP A 356 -1.56 -20.04 -25.70
N GLU A 357 -2.00 -19.23 -26.67
CA GLU A 357 -1.95 -17.77 -26.58
C GLU A 357 -2.69 -17.23 -25.35
N ALA A 358 -3.79 -17.85 -24.93
CA ALA A 358 -4.53 -17.49 -23.72
C ALA A 358 -3.65 -17.58 -22.47
N TRP A 359 -2.68 -18.49 -22.43
CA TRP A 359 -1.76 -18.65 -21.32
C TRP A 359 -0.63 -17.62 -21.30
N THR A 360 -0.35 -16.96 -22.41
CA THR A 360 0.64 -15.87 -22.45
C THR A 360 0.25 -14.75 -21.49
N GLU A 361 -1.02 -14.35 -21.50
CA GLU A 361 -1.53 -13.33 -20.58
C GLU A 361 -1.49 -13.79 -19.12
N VAL A 362 -1.82 -15.04 -18.86
CA VAL A 362 -1.74 -15.65 -17.51
C VAL A 362 -0.29 -15.63 -17.02
N ILE A 363 0.66 -16.07 -17.84
CA ILE A 363 2.09 -16.07 -17.49
C ILE A 363 2.61 -14.66 -17.24
N ASP A 364 2.22 -13.70 -18.07
CA ASP A 364 2.61 -12.29 -17.88
C ASP A 364 2.06 -11.74 -16.56
N THR A 365 0.82 -12.03 -16.22
CA THR A 365 0.20 -11.61 -14.97
C THR A 365 0.87 -12.27 -13.76
N LEU A 366 1.16 -13.55 -13.83
CA LEU A 366 1.89 -14.27 -12.78
C LEU A 366 3.32 -13.73 -12.60
N THR A 367 3.98 -13.37 -13.69
CA THR A 367 5.31 -12.76 -13.65
C THR A 367 5.28 -11.39 -12.97
N MET A 368 4.31 -10.54 -13.35
CA MET A 368 4.09 -9.25 -12.70
C MET A 368 3.85 -9.40 -11.20
N ALA A 369 2.99 -10.33 -10.83
CA ALA A 369 2.69 -10.60 -9.42
C ALA A 369 3.93 -11.05 -8.66
N ALA A 370 4.69 -11.98 -9.22
CA ALA A 370 5.91 -12.49 -8.60
C ALA A 370 6.92 -11.37 -8.34
N ILE A 371 7.16 -10.50 -9.32
CA ILE A 371 8.11 -9.39 -9.22
C ILE A 371 7.61 -8.35 -8.21
N ARG A 372 6.33 -7.94 -8.29
CA ARG A 372 5.79 -6.94 -7.36
C ARG A 372 5.84 -7.42 -5.92
N PHE A 373 5.50 -8.66 -5.66
CA PHE A 373 5.58 -9.22 -4.31
C PHE A 373 7.02 -9.40 -3.84
N GLU A 374 7.94 -9.79 -4.73
CA GLU A 374 9.37 -9.89 -4.40
C GLU A 374 9.94 -8.54 -3.98
N MET A 375 9.54 -7.45 -4.64
CA MET A 375 10.02 -6.10 -4.38
C MET A 375 9.28 -5.39 -3.23
N LEU A 376 8.00 -5.71 -2.99
CA LEU A 376 7.14 -4.95 -2.09
C LEU A 376 6.72 -5.68 -0.82
N SER A 377 7.09 -6.95 -0.65
CA SER A 377 6.74 -7.72 0.56
C SER A 377 7.63 -7.43 1.76
N THR A 378 8.77 -6.81 1.53
CA THR A 378 9.75 -6.47 2.56
C THR A 378 9.65 -4.97 2.88
N ALA A 379 9.83 -4.60 4.15
CA ALA A 379 9.88 -3.20 4.54
C ALA A 379 10.88 -2.42 3.67
N HIS A 380 10.50 -1.23 3.22
CA HIS A 380 11.27 -0.48 2.20
C HIS A 380 12.72 -0.21 2.59
N ARG A 381 13.02 -0.12 3.90
CA ARG A 381 14.39 0.12 4.40
C ARG A 381 15.26 -1.12 4.41
N SER A 382 14.67 -2.29 4.34
CA SER A 382 15.40 -3.55 4.43
C SER A 382 15.97 -3.97 3.10
N GLN A 383 17.11 -4.66 3.14
CA GLN A 383 17.72 -5.24 1.95
C GLN A 383 16.83 -6.33 1.37
N ILE A 384 16.75 -6.36 0.05
CA ILE A 384 16.18 -7.48 -0.71
C ILE A 384 17.32 -8.27 -1.34
N THR A 385 17.26 -9.58 -1.21
CA THR A 385 18.19 -10.48 -1.90
C THR A 385 17.46 -11.23 -3.01
N LEU A 386 17.90 -11.03 -4.25
CA LEU A 386 17.37 -11.71 -5.43
C LEU A 386 18.28 -12.87 -5.78
N ASP A 387 17.83 -14.09 -5.55
CA ASP A 387 18.48 -15.29 -6.02
C ASP A 387 17.91 -15.67 -7.39
N LEU A 388 18.69 -15.43 -8.45
CA LEU A 388 18.25 -15.59 -9.83
C LEU A 388 18.26 -17.04 -10.31
N GLN A 389 18.94 -17.93 -9.62
CA GLN A 389 18.94 -19.36 -9.93
C GLN A 389 17.87 -20.13 -9.17
N ASN A 390 17.34 -19.53 -8.11
CA ASN A 390 16.31 -20.19 -7.34
C ASN A 390 14.98 -20.16 -8.09
N ASN A 391 14.55 -21.33 -8.55
CA ASN A 391 13.22 -21.55 -9.14
C ASN A 391 12.08 -21.46 -8.11
N SER A 392 12.31 -20.80 -6.97
CA SER A 392 11.32 -20.60 -5.91
C SER A 392 10.15 -19.68 -6.31
N ILE A 393 10.18 -19.13 -7.51
CA ILE A 393 8.99 -18.59 -8.17
C ILE A 393 8.09 -19.75 -8.64
N SER A 394 8.07 -20.82 -7.88
CA SER A 394 7.13 -21.88 -8.15
C SER A 394 5.72 -21.38 -7.81
N THR A 395 4.76 -21.77 -8.63
CA THR A 395 3.33 -21.65 -8.36
C THR A 395 2.91 -22.30 -7.02
N LYS A 396 3.84 -22.92 -6.30
CA LYS A 396 3.65 -23.63 -5.04
C LYS A 396 4.19 -22.91 -3.81
N GLY A 397 4.93 -21.81 -3.97
CA GLY A 397 5.46 -21.07 -2.82
C GLY A 397 4.36 -20.32 -2.09
N THR A 398 4.09 -20.67 -0.83
CA THR A 398 3.03 -20.06 0.00
C THR A 398 3.26 -18.57 0.32
N LYS A 399 4.41 -18.01 -0.06
CA LYS A 399 4.78 -16.61 0.18
C LYS A 399 5.01 -15.81 -1.11
N SER A 400 4.49 -16.29 -2.23
CA SER A 400 4.69 -15.65 -3.53
C SER A 400 3.44 -14.96 -4.05
N GLY A 401 3.63 -13.97 -4.93
CA GLY A 401 2.54 -13.33 -5.64
C GLY A 401 1.74 -14.31 -6.51
N ALA A 402 2.39 -15.34 -7.04
CA ALA A 402 1.72 -16.40 -7.81
C ALA A 402 0.70 -17.17 -6.96
N PHE A 403 1.01 -17.45 -5.70
CA PHE A 403 0.08 -18.09 -4.78
C PHE A 403 -1.16 -17.24 -4.50
N VAL A 404 -0.98 -15.94 -4.34
CA VAL A 404 -2.10 -14.99 -4.19
C VAL A 404 -2.99 -15.02 -5.43
N MET A 405 -2.40 -14.95 -6.61
CA MET A 405 -3.13 -14.98 -7.88
C MET A 405 -3.85 -16.31 -8.11
N TYR A 406 -3.25 -17.41 -7.71
CA TYR A 406 -3.86 -18.74 -7.74
C TYR A 406 -5.16 -18.77 -6.89
N ASN A 407 -5.13 -18.25 -5.68
CA ASN A 407 -6.31 -18.20 -4.83
C ASN A 407 -7.40 -17.27 -5.39
N CYS A 408 -7.00 -16.18 -6.02
CA CYS A 408 -7.92 -15.30 -6.74
C CYS A 408 -8.65 -16.05 -7.87
N ALA A 409 -7.92 -16.84 -8.65
CA ALA A 409 -8.48 -17.67 -9.73
C ALA A 409 -9.42 -18.77 -9.19
N ARG A 410 -9.09 -19.37 -8.05
CA ARG A 410 -9.98 -20.36 -7.39
C ARG A 410 -11.33 -19.76 -7.03
N LEU A 411 -11.34 -18.54 -6.52
CA LEU A 411 -12.59 -17.82 -6.23
C LEU A 411 -13.38 -17.54 -7.51
N ALA A 412 -12.71 -17.09 -8.57
CA ALA A 412 -13.37 -16.86 -9.86
C ALA A 412 -14.00 -18.15 -10.41
N THR A 413 -13.29 -19.26 -10.33
CA THR A 413 -13.77 -20.58 -10.75
C THR A 413 -14.98 -21.03 -9.92
N LEU A 414 -14.95 -20.81 -8.62
CA LEU A 414 -16.08 -21.14 -7.73
C LEU A 414 -17.36 -20.42 -8.17
N PHE A 415 -17.30 -19.13 -8.41
CA PHE A 415 -18.46 -18.33 -8.81
C PHE A 415 -18.92 -18.66 -10.23
N ASP A 416 -18.01 -18.95 -11.14
CA ASP A 416 -18.34 -19.40 -12.49
C ASP A 416 -19.06 -20.75 -12.46
N ASN A 417 -18.58 -21.71 -11.68
CA ASN A 417 -19.22 -23.00 -11.50
C ASN A 417 -20.60 -22.88 -10.86
N PHE A 418 -20.77 -21.99 -9.89
CA PHE A 418 -22.07 -21.72 -9.29
C PHE A 418 -23.05 -21.13 -10.33
N GLN A 419 -22.62 -20.13 -11.09
CA GLN A 419 -23.45 -19.49 -12.10
C GLN A 419 -23.89 -20.48 -13.19
N ARG A 420 -22.98 -21.31 -13.65
CA ARG A 420 -23.32 -22.38 -14.62
C ARG A 420 -24.31 -23.40 -14.06
N ALA A 421 -24.18 -23.76 -12.79
CA ALA A 421 -25.11 -24.66 -12.11
C ALA A 421 -26.50 -24.03 -11.97
N VAL A 422 -26.58 -22.72 -11.71
CA VAL A 422 -27.85 -21.98 -11.70
C VAL A 422 -28.51 -22.00 -13.09
N GLU A 423 -27.73 -21.74 -14.14
CA GLU A 423 -28.21 -21.77 -15.53
C GLU A 423 -28.76 -23.15 -15.94
N ARG A 424 -28.14 -24.21 -15.43
CA ARG A 424 -28.63 -25.61 -15.66
C ARG A 424 -29.80 -26.02 -14.78
N GLY A 425 -30.22 -25.16 -13.86
CA GLY A 425 -31.30 -25.47 -12.91
C GLY A 425 -30.86 -26.35 -11.74
N THR A 426 -29.57 -26.62 -11.55
CA THR A 426 -29.04 -27.43 -10.43
C THR A 426 -29.22 -26.73 -9.10
N TYR A 427 -28.93 -25.43 -9.06
CA TYR A 427 -29.08 -24.58 -7.88
C TYR A 427 -30.05 -23.43 -8.15
N PRO A 428 -30.82 -23.00 -7.14
CA PRO A 428 -31.55 -21.73 -7.23
C PRO A 428 -30.54 -20.54 -7.30
N PRO A 429 -30.97 -19.39 -7.86
CA PRO A 429 -30.17 -18.20 -7.82
C PRO A 429 -29.88 -17.74 -6.38
N LEU A 430 -28.76 -17.04 -6.17
CA LEU A 430 -28.42 -16.50 -4.88
C LEU A 430 -29.50 -15.51 -4.41
N PRO A 431 -30.12 -15.73 -3.24
CA PRO A 431 -31.13 -14.82 -2.71
C PRO A 431 -30.52 -13.46 -2.33
N PRO A 432 -31.38 -12.43 -2.16
CA PRO A 432 -30.92 -11.18 -1.57
C PRO A 432 -30.28 -11.38 -0.20
N VAL A 433 -29.30 -10.58 0.14
CA VAL A 433 -28.53 -10.70 1.40
C VAL A 433 -29.43 -10.71 2.64
N SER A 434 -30.51 -9.91 2.61
CA SER A 434 -31.49 -9.84 3.70
C SER A 434 -32.19 -11.17 4.02
N GLU A 435 -32.22 -12.09 3.06
CA GLU A 435 -32.87 -13.41 3.21
C GLU A 435 -31.87 -14.50 3.63
N LEU A 436 -30.58 -14.21 3.69
CA LEU A 436 -29.55 -15.19 4.03
C LEU A 436 -29.49 -15.47 5.53
N ASN A 437 -29.28 -16.73 5.86
CA ASN A 437 -29.12 -17.17 7.25
C ASN A 437 -27.63 -17.34 7.60
N PHE A 438 -27.03 -16.34 8.20
CA PHE A 438 -25.64 -16.37 8.60
C PHE A 438 -25.35 -17.22 9.85
N SER A 439 -26.38 -17.74 10.51
CA SER A 439 -26.22 -18.74 11.57
C SER A 439 -25.69 -20.07 11.03
N CYS A 440 -25.74 -20.28 9.71
CA CYS A 440 -25.15 -21.45 9.03
C CYS A 440 -23.63 -21.39 8.93
N LEU A 441 -23.01 -20.22 9.15
CA LEU A 441 -21.56 -20.05 9.11
C LEU A 441 -20.94 -20.43 10.47
N ARG A 442 -20.68 -21.71 10.66
CA ARG A 442 -20.22 -22.29 11.92
C ARG A 442 -18.76 -22.72 11.91
N GLU A 443 -18.12 -22.76 10.76
CA GLU A 443 -16.71 -23.10 10.63
C GLU A 443 -15.83 -21.98 11.17
N GLU A 444 -14.82 -22.34 11.93
CA GLU A 444 -13.87 -21.35 12.48
C GLU A 444 -13.13 -20.59 11.39
N GLY A 445 -12.87 -21.24 10.26
CA GLY A 445 -12.28 -20.57 9.08
C GLY A 445 -13.14 -19.46 8.51
N GLU A 446 -14.46 -19.58 8.58
CA GLU A 446 -15.39 -18.54 8.13
C GLU A 446 -15.30 -17.29 9.01
N TRP A 447 -15.27 -17.50 10.33
CA TRP A 447 -15.06 -16.42 11.27
C TRP A 447 -13.69 -15.76 11.12
N LEU A 448 -12.64 -16.56 10.93
CA LEU A 448 -11.28 -16.08 10.70
C LEU A 448 -11.20 -15.15 9.48
N LEU A 449 -11.83 -15.53 8.37
CA LEU A 449 -11.85 -14.71 7.16
C LEU A 449 -12.57 -13.38 7.37
N LEU A 450 -13.66 -13.37 8.13
CA LEU A 450 -14.36 -12.13 8.44
C LEU A 450 -13.58 -11.28 9.43
N PHE A 451 -13.21 -11.85 10.57
CA PHE A 451 -12.70 -11.11 11.71
C PHE A 451 -11.28 -10.62 11.54
N ASN A 452 -10.43 -11.42 10.89
CA ASN A 452 -9.02 -11.05 10.66
C ASN A 452 -8.75 -10.34 9.34
N TYR A 453 -9.67 -10.40 8.37
CA TYR A 453 -9.42 -9.84 7.04
C TYR A 453 -10.50 -8.85 6.60
N LEU A 454 -11.74 -9.29 6.45
CA LEU A 454 -12.81 -8.43 5.95
C LEU A 454 -13.08 -7.24 6.88
N LEU A 455 -13.14 -7.50 8.18
CA LEU A 455 -13.39 -6.47 9.17
C LEU A 455 -12.30 -5.38 9.19
N PRO A 456 -11.00 -5.74 9.31
CA PRO A 456 -9.94 -4.73 9.40
C PRO A 456 -9.46 -4.18 8.06
N PHE A 457 -9.93 -4.69 6.93
CA PHE A 457 -9.39 -4.34 5.61
C PHE A 457 -9.35 -2.84 5.31
N PRO A 458 -10.41 -2.04 5.55
CA PRO A 458 -10.35 -0.60 5.29
C PRO A 458 -9.27 0.11 6.12
N GLU A 459 -9.08 -0.32 7.36
CA GLU A 459 -8.04 0.23 8.24
C GLU A 459 -6.64 -0.17 7.79
N VAL A 460 -6.49 -1.39 7.25
CA VAL A 460 -5.22 -1.86 6.65
C VAL A 460 -4.82 -0.97 5.47
N LEU A 461 -5.73 -0.66 4.56
CA LEU A 461 -5.45 0.24 3.44
C LEU A 461 -5.12 1.66 3.92
N GLN A 462 -5.85 2.15 4.90
CA GLN A 462 -5.61 3.46 5.47
C GLN A 462 -4.22 3.56 6.11
N GLN A 463 -3.83 2.57 6.89
CA GLN A 463 -2.51 2.52 7.52
C GLN A 463 -1.38 2.37 6.50
N ALA A 464 -1.58 1.57 5.46
CA ALA A 464 -0.61 1.42 4.39
C ALA A 464 -0.35 2.72 3.62
N ALA A 465 -1.36 3.59 3.53
CA ALA A 465 -1.27 4.89 2.86
C ALA A 465 -0.73 6.01 3.77
N GLN A 466 -0.51 5.75 5.06
CA GLN A 466 -0.02 6.78 5.98
C GLN A 466 1.43 7.14 5.71
N LEU A 467 1.69 8.44 5.68
CA LEU A 467 3.03 9.03 5.62
C LEU A 467 3.25 9.86 6.88
N PRO A 468 3.59 9.21 8.01
CA PRO A 468 3.73 9.93 9.28
C PRO A 468 4.88 10.93 9.18
N PRO A 469 4.74 12.12 9.77
CA PRO A 469 5.83 13.08 9.80
C PRO A 469 7.03 12.48 10.54
N PRO A 470 8.27 12.74 10.09
CA PRO A 470 9.44 12.24 10.78
C PRO A 470 9.53 12.86 12.19
N SER A 471 9.96 12.09 13.17
CA SER A 471 10.19 12.56 14.52
C SER A 471 11.29 13.63 14.57
N SER A 472 12.28 13.50 13.67
CA SER A 472 13.34 14.47 13.43
C SER A 472 13.91 14.24 12.03
N GLY A 473 14.36 15.31 11.38
CA GLY A 473 15.02 15.24 10.08
C GLY A 473 14.06 15.07 8.89
N ILE A 474 14.59 14.54 7.80
CA ILE A 474 13.94 14.50 6.49
C ILE A 474 13.52 13.12 6.02
N ARG A 475 13.99 12.05 6.67
CA ARG A 475 13.62 10.67 6.33
C ARG A 475 12.27 10.32 6.91
N ILE A 476 11.40 9.74 6.08
CA ILE A 476 10.13 9.17 6.52
C ILE A 476 10.13 7.66 6.33
N THR A 477 9.23 7.00 7.04
CA THR A 477 8.93 5.59 6.87
C THR A 477 7.48 5.42 6.45
N ALA A 478 7.24 4.46 5.56
CA ALA A 478 5.91 4.07 5.12
C ALA A 478 5.74 2.57 5.28
N ASN A 479 4.50 2.12 5.47
CA ASN A 479 4.19 0.70 5.64
C ASN A 479 3.76 0.09 4.30
N THR A 480 4.56 0.26 3.28
CA THR A 480 4.25 -0.16 1.90
C THR A 480 4.23 -1.67 1.71
N GLU A 481 4.81 -2.43 2.63
CA GLU A 481 4.79 -3.89 2.63
C GLU A 481 3.47 -4.50 3.14
N THR A 482 2.63 -3.69 3.78
CA THR A 482 1.45 -4.17 4.50
C THR A 482 0.46 -4.88 3.60
N VAL A 483 0.19 -4.36 2.40
CA VAL A 483 -0.80 -4.95 1.48
C VAL A 483 -0.32 -6.31 0.96
N CYS A 484 0.95 -6.43 0.58
CA CYS A 484 1.51 -7.71 0.13
C CYS A 484 1.47 -8.76 1.26
N LYS A 485 1.87 -8.39 2.46
CA LYS A 485 1.82 -9.29 3.63
C LYS A 485 0.39 -9.70 3.96
N PHE A 486 -0.55 -8.76 3.90
CA PHE A 486 -1.97 -9.03 4.10
C PHE A 486 -2.50 -10.03 3.09
N LEU A 487 -2.21 -9.85 1.81
CA LEU A 487 -2.65 -10.75 0.74
C LEU A 487 -2.04 -12.15 0.85
N ILE A 488 -0.80 -12.25 1.25
CA ILE A 488 -0.12 -13.55 1.48
C ILE A 488 -0.82 -14.29 2.63
N GLN A 489 -1.04 -13.61 3.75
CA GLN A 489 -1.67 -14.22 4.91
C GLN A 489 -3.13 -14.60 4.64
N LEU A 490 -3.87 -13.72 3.97
CA LEU A 490 -5.23 -14.00 3.50
C LEU A 490 -5.27 -15.24 2.60
N SER A 491 -4.34 -15.33 1.66
CA SER A 491 -4.25 -16.45 0.74
C SER A 491 -3.98 -17.78 1.46
N MET A 492 -3.14 -17.76 2.48
CA MET A 492 -2.85 -18.94 3.31
C MET A 492 -4.09 -19.41 4.07
N ASP A 493 -4.78 -18.50 4.74
CA ASP A 493 -5.96 -18.82 5.53
C ASP A 493 -7.16 -19.19 4.65
N PHE A 494 -7.34 -18.50 3.53
CA PHE A 494 -8.37 -18.84 2.55
C PHE A 494 -8.11 -20.23 1.94
N SER A 495 -6.88 -20.53 1.53
CA SER A 495 -6.53 -21.82 0.96
C SER A 495 -6.76 -22.96 1.96
N SER A 496 -6.40 -22.76 3.22
CA SER A 496 -6.66 -23.72 4.30
C SER A 496 -8.16 -23.99 4.48
N TYR A 497 -8.95 -22.94 4.47
CA TYR A 497 -10.42 -23.05 4.55
C TYR A 497 -11.01 -23.77 3.34
N TYR A 498 -10.64 -23.33 2.14
CA TYR A 498 -11.19 -23.83 0.88
C TYR A 498 -10.87 -25.31 0.65
N ASN A 499 -9.72 -25.78 1.12
CA ASN A 499 -9.33 -27.19 1.00
C ASN A 499 -10.13 -28.11 1.93
N ARG A 500 -10.70 -27.57 3.01
CA ARG A 500 -11.48 -28.35 4.00
C ARG A 500 -12.99 -28.30 3.77
N VAL A 501 -13.46 -27.21 3.17
CA VAL A 501 -14.90 -26.94 3.07
C VAL A 501 -15.33 -26.98 1.63
N HIS A 502 -16.25 -27.89 1.30
CA HIS A 502 -16.92 -27.91 0.02
C HIS A 502 -18.07 -26.90 0.02
N VAL A 503 -17.88 -25.79 -0.70
CA VAL A 503 -18.87 -24.72 -0.78
C VAL A 503 -20.07 -25.14 -1.62
N LEU A 504 -19.81 -25.64 -2.85
CA LEU A 504 -20.85 -26.13 -3.75
C LEU A 504 -21.09 -27.60 -3.43
N GLY A 505 -22.17 -27.87 -2.69
CA GLY A 505 -22.54 -29.20 -2.27
C GLY A 505 -23.59 -29.85 -3.16
N GLU A 506 -24.11 -30.97 -2.70
CA GLU A 506 -25.21 -31.66 -3.35
C GLU A 506 -26.45 -30.76 -3.44
N PRO A 507 -27.25 -30.85 -4.50
CA PRO A 507 -28.39 -29.97 -4.73
C PRO A 507 -29.62 -30.32 -3.89
N PHE A 508 -29.43 -30.47 -2.59
CA PHE A 508 -30.52 -30.74 -1.64
C PHE A 508 -30.99 -29.44 -0.97
N PRO A 509 -32.29 -29.17 -0.90
CA PRO A 509 -32.81 -27.91 -0.35
C PRO A 509 -32.33 -27.56 1.04
N HIS A 510 -32.10 -28.56 1.91
CA HIS A 510 -31.64 -28.33 3.27
C HIS A 510 -30.16 -27.85 3.37
N LEU A 511 -29.38 -27.95 2.28
CA LEU A 511 -28.00 -27.52 2.21
C LEU A 511 -27.84 -26.13 1.58
N PHE A 512 -28.89 -25.59 0.98
CA PHE A 512 -28.80 -24.32 0.24
C PHE A 512 -28.52 -23.10 1.14
N ASP A 513 -29.13 -23.05 2.30
CA ASP A 513 -28.91 -21.90 3.22
C ASP A 513 -27.44 -21.72 3.59
N GLN A 514 -26.76 -22.82 3.91
CA GLN A 514 -25.33 -22.81 4.22
C GLN A 514 -24.50 -22.46 2.98
N MET A 515 -24.83 -23.03 1.83
CA MET A 515 -24.14 -22.74 0.57
C MET A 515 -24.25 -21.25 0.22
N PHE A 516 -25.43 -20.67 0.31
CA PHE A 516 -25.65 -19.26 0.01
C PHE A 516 -24.92 -18.33 0.98
N ALA A 517 -24.94 -18.64 2.27
CA ALA A 517 -24.20 -17.87 3.27
C ALA A 517 -22.68 -17.90 2.99
N ARG A 518 -22.15 -19.07 2.65
CA ARG A 518 -20.74 -19.24 2.25
C ARG A 518 -20.40 -18.49 0.98
N LEU A 519 -21.25 -18.52 -0.03
CA LEU A 519 -21.07 -17.76 -1.28
C LEU A 519 -21.06 -16.25 -1.03
N GLN A 520 -21.92 -15.77 -0.14
CA GLN A 520 -21.92 -14.35 0.22
C GLN A 520 -20.62 -13.94 0.91
N LEU A 521 -20.13 -14.74 1.85
CA LEU A 521 -18.84 -14.52 2.52
C LEU A 521 -17.69 -14.52 1.50
N LEU A 522 -17.63 -15.53 0.64
CA LEU A 522 -16.54 -15.68 -0.32
C LEU A 522 -16.62 -14.64 -1.45
N GLY A 523 -17.80 -14.14 -1.77
CA GLY A 523 -17.97 -12.98 -2.66
C GLY A 523 -17.31 -11.73 -2.10
N ALA A 524 -17.48 -11.48 -0.80
CA ALA A 524 -16.81 -10.39 -0.12
C ALA A 524 -15.29 -10.59 -0.07
N VAL A 525 -14.83 -11.82 0.16
CA VAL A 525 -13.39 -12.15 0.13
C VAL A 525 -12.81 -11.92 -1.27
N ARG A 526 -13.51 -12.32 -2.32
CA ARG A 526 -13.12 -12.05 -3.71
C ARG A 526 -12.97 -10.55 -3.96
N ASP A 527 -13.95 -9.75 -3.57
CA ASP A 527 -13.94 -8.30 -3.77
C ASP A 527 -12.78 -7.65 -2.99
N MET A 528 -12.46 -8.18 -1.83
CA MET A 528 -11.31 -7.74 -1.04
C MET A 528 -9.97 -8.07 -1.74
N PHE A 529 -9.82 -9.27 -2.31
CA PHE A 529 -8.67 -9.60 -3.16
C PHE A 529 -8.53 -8.60 -4.31
N HIS A 530 -9.62 -8.33 -5.02
CA HIS A 530 -9.62 -7.40 -6.15
C HIS A 530 -9.21 -5.99 -5.73
N SER A 531 -9.75 -5.49 -4.63
CA SER A 531 -9.43 -4.16 -4.11
C SER A 531 -7.97 -4.03 -3.68
N ALA A 532 -7.44 -5.04 -2.99
CA ALA A 532 -6.05 -5.05 -2.58
C ALA A 532 -5.09 -5.17 -3.78
N LEU A 533 -5.40 -6.05 -4.73
CA LEU A 533 -4.61 -6.21 -5.96
C LEU A 533 -4.62 -4.95 -6.83
N ALA A 534 -5.71 -4.20 -6.84
CA ALA A 534 -5.79 -2.93 -7.57
C ALA A 534 -4.76 -1.90 -7.07
N THR A 535 -4.41 -1.90 -5.79
CA THR A 535 -3.35 -1.02 -5.25
C THR A 535 -1.96 -1.41 -5.75
N LEU A 536 -1.82 -2.63 -6.26
CA LEU A 536 -0.60 -3.17 -6.84
C LEU A 536 -0.63 -3.18 -8.37
N HIS A 537 -1.65 -2.60 -8.99
CA HIS A 537 -1.90 -2.68 -10.45
C HIS A 537 -1.90 -4.11 -11.01
N LEU A 538 -2.30 -5.06 -10.19
CA LEU A 538 -2.41 -6.45 -10.59
C LEU A 538 -3.87 -6.78 -10.96
N PRO A 539 -4.13 -7.18 -12.22
CA PRO A 539 -5.46 -7.63 -12.61
C PRO A 539 -5.74 -8.98 -11.96
N PRO A 540 -6.96 -9.21 -11.45
CA PRO A 540 -7.32 -10.52 -10.93
C PRO A 540 -7.31 -11.58 -12.03
N LEU A 541 -6.73 -12.74 -11.74
CA LEU A 541 -6.82 -13.89 -12.65
C LEU A 541 -8.15 -14.61 -12.45
N SER A 542 -8.77 -14.97 -13.57
CA SER A 542 -10.01 -15.74 -13.59
C SER A 542 -9.80 -17.23 -13.86
N GLN A 543 -8.60 -17.61 -14.26
CA GLN A 543 -8.24 -19.00 -14.54
C GLN A 543 -6.72 -19.20 -14.39
N ILE A 544 -6.34 -20.35 -13.88
CA ILE A 544 -4.97 -20.88 -13.87
C ILE A 544 -5.02 -22.36 -14.19
#